data_9c63b3e94a172799e2f89239ebc6bd0b
#
_entry.id   9c63b3e94a172799e2f89239ebc6bd0b
#
_cell.length_a   1.000
_cell.length_b   1.000
_cell.length_c   1.000
_cell.angle_alpha   90.00
_cell.angle_beta   90.00
_cell.angle_gamma   90.00
#
_symmetry.space_group_name_H-M   'P 1'
#
loop_
_entity.id
_entity.type
_entity.pdbx_description
1 polymer ?
#
loop_
_entity_poly.entity_id
_entity_poly.type
_entity_poly.pdbx_seq_one_letter_code
_entity_poly.pdbx_strand_id
1 'polypeptide(L)'
;EYDEFCKELVKLMEKGSKPISKEVQELMPKHLKWLKKFWTPTQEAYAGLGELYTEPGFQKFYEPYHPKLAQFLADSMKVFSEESL
;
A
#
# COMPACT_ATOMS: atom_id res chain seq x y z
N GLU A 1 -13.98 3.56 0.71
CA GLU A 1 -13.07 3.64 -0.42
C GLU A 1 -11.68 3.10 -0.08
N TYR A 2 -11.06 3.64 0.96
CA TYR A 2 -9.76 3.13 1.40
C TYR A 2 -9.92 1.76 2.07
N ASP A 3 -11.03 1.56 2.76
CA ASP A 3 -11.38 0.27 3.38
C ASP A 3 -11.47 -0.83 2.32
N GLU A 4 -12.11 -0.54 1.20
CA GLU A 4 -12.22 -1.50 0.11
C GLU A 4 -10.86 -1.83 -0.49
N PHE A 5 -9.99 -0.83 -0.63
CA PHE A 5 -8.63 -1.04 -1.11
C PHE A 5 -7.87 -2.00 -0.18
N CYS A 6 -7.95 -1.75 1.13
CA CYS A 6 -7.27 -2.60 2.11
C CYS A 6 -7.78 -4.05 2.03
N LYS A 7 -9.09 -4.23 1.91
CA LYS A 7 -9.68 -5.56 1.80
C LYS A 7 -9.26 -6.28 0.53
N GLU A 8 -9.20 -5.58 -0.59
CA GLU A 8 -8.73 -6.16 -1.85
C GLU A 8 -7.27 -6.58 -1.75
N LEU A 9 -6.45 -5.74 -1.13
CA LEU A 9 -5.03 -6.06 -0.97
C LEU A 9 -4.84 -7.28 -0.09
N VAL A 10 -5.62 -7.39 0.99
CA VAL A 10 -5.57 -8.57 1.88
C VAL A 10 -5.95 -9.84 1.11
N LYS A 11 -6.94 -9.77 0.23
CA LYS A 11 -7.31 -10.93 -0.58
C LYS A 11 -6.16 -11.41 -1.44
N LEU A 12 -5.40 -10.48 -2.02
CA LEU A 12 -4.22 -10.82 -2.82
C LEU A 12 -3.13 -11.43 -1.95
N MET A 13 -2.94 -10.90 -0.73
CA MET A 13 -1.98 -11.47 0.21
C MET A 13 -2.33 -12.91 0.56
N GLU A 14 -3.59 -13.16 0.85
CA GLU A 14 -4.06 -14.50 1.23
C GLU A 14 -3.99 -15.49 0.08
N LYS A 15 -4.09 -14.99 -1.15
CA LYS A 15 -3.94 -15.80 -2.36
C LYS A 15 -2.48 -16.16 -2.62
N GLY A 16 -1.54 -15.49 -1.95
CA GLY A 16 -0.11 -15.74 -2.13
C GLY A 16 0.59 -14.76 -3.06
N SER A 17 -0.08 -13.70 -3.48
CA SER A 17 0.54 -12.67 -4.32
C SER A 17 1.63 -11.94 -3.55
N LYS A 18 2.62 -11.44 -4.27
CA LYS A 18 3.75 -10.71 -3.69
C LYS A 18 3.63 -9.22 -3.99
N PRO A 19 4.35 -8.36 -3.24
CA PRO A 19 4.30 -6.91 -3.52
C PRO A 19 4.61 -6.55 -4.97
N ILE A 20 5.49 -7.29 -5.62
CA ILE A 20 5.87 -7.03 -7.01
C ILE A 20 4.91 -7.66 -8.02
N SER A 21 3.97 -8.49 -7.59
CA SER A 21 3.03 -9.17 -8.48
C SER A 21 2.24 -8.18 -9.30
N LYS A 22 1.95 -8.56 -10.54
CA LYS A 22 1.21 -7.71 -11.46
C LYS A 22 -0.14 -7.27 -10.89
N GLU A 23 -0.90 -8.22 -10.32
CA GLU A 23 -2.21 -7.91 -9.76
C GLU A 23 -2.12 -6.92 -8.59
N VAL A 24 -1.05 -7.01 -7.78
CA VAL A 24 -0.84 -6.08 -6.68
C VAL A 24 -0.52 -4.70 -7.25
N GLN A 25 0.39 -4.64 -8.21
CA GLN A 25 0.79 -3.36 -8.81
C GLN A 25 -0.34 -2.71 -9.59
N GLU A 26 -1.24 -3.50 -10.16
CA GLU A 26 -2.42 -2.95 -10.84
C GLU A 26 -3.42 -2.34 -9.85
N LEU A 27 -3.39 -2.76 -8.60
CA LEU A 27 -4.25 -2.21 -7.56
C LEU A 27 -3.69 -0.90 -7.00
N MET A 28 -2.37 -0.71 -7.04
CA MET A 28 -1.71 0.45 -6.44
C MET A 28 -2.18 1.81 -6.94
N PRO A 29 -2.57 1.99 -8.23
CA PRO A 29 -3.11 3.27 -8.67
C PRO A 29 -4.32 3.74 -7.87
N LYS A 30 -5.11 2.84 -7.32
CA LYS A 30 -6.25 3.20 -6.46
C LYS A 30 -5.77 3.87 -5.18
N HIS A 31 -4.68 3.38 -4.61
CA HIS A 31 -4.08 3.97 -3.42
C HIS A 31 -3.57 5.37 -3.72
N LEU A 32 -2.85 5.53 -4.81
CA LEU A 32 -2.34 6.84 -5.22
C LEU A 32 -3.48 7.82 -5.48
N LYS A 33 -4.54 7.37 -6.16
CA LYS A 33 -5.69 8.21 -6.45
C LYS A 33 -6.35 8.70 -5.16
N TRP A 34 -6.44 7.84 -4.14
CA TRP A 34 -6.98 8.21 -2.85
C TRP A 34 -6.13 9.28 -2.18
N LEU A 35 -4.80 9.11 -2.21
CA LEU A 35 -3.88 10.10 -1.63
C LEU A 35 -3.97 11.45 -2.33
N LYS A 36 -4.16 11.45 -3.64
CA LYS A 36 -4.23 12.70 -4.41
C LYS A 36 -5.41 13.59 -4.04
N LYS A 37 -6.36 13.07 -3.29
CA LYS A 37 -7.45 13.90 -2.75
C LYS A 37 -6.94 14.87 -1.69
N PHE A 38 -5.79 14.58 -1.09
CA PHE A 38 -5.23 15.36 0.00
C PHE A 38 -3.96 16.09 -0.41
N TRP A 39 -3.11 15.45 -1.22
CA TRP A 39 -1.84 16.02 -1.67
C TRP A 39 -1.29 15.15 -2.80
N THR A 40 -0.34 15.69 -3.57
CA THR A 40 0.29 14.95 -4.67
C THR A 40 1.70 14.52 -4.25
N PRO A 41 1.90 13.25 -3.92
CA PRO A 41 3.21 12.79 -3.47
C PRO A 41 4.21 12.68 -4.62
N THR A 42 5.48 13.00 -4.31
CA THR A 42 6.59 12.70 -5.21
C THR A 42 6.93 11.21 -5.06
N GLN A 43 7.80 10.70 -5.93
CA GLN A 43 8.27 9.33 -5.83
C GLN A 43 8.85 9.03 -4.43
N GLU A 44 9.75 9.90 -3.96
CA GLU A 44 10.38 9.74 -2.65
C GLU A 44 9.38 9.84 -1.50
N ALA A 45 8.47 10.78 -1.59
CA ALA A 45 7.45 10.98 -0.55
C ALA A 45 6.51 9.78 -0.46
N TYR A 46 6.14 9.21 -1.60
CA TYR A 46 5.26 8.05 -1.64
C TYR A 46 5.93 6.83 -1.00
N ALA A 47 7.19 6.58 -1.34
CA ALA A 47 7.94 5.48 -0.73
C ALA A 47 8.14 5.70 0.78
N GLY A 48 8.43 6.95 1.17
CA GLY A 48 8.59 7.31 2.58
C GLY A 48 7.32 7.13 3.38
N LEU A 49 6.16 7.42 2.77
CA LEU A 49 4.88 7.21 3.42
C LEU A 49 4.67 5.72 3.71
N GLY A 50 5.08 4.84 2.80
CA GLY A 50 5.01 3.41 3.03
C GLY A 50 5.82 2.97 4.24
N GLU A 51 7.03 3.51 4.38
CA GLU A 51 7.86 3.21 5.54
C GLU A 51 7.19 3.67 6.84
N LEU A 52 6.53 4.82 6.79
CA LEU A 52 5.81 5.36 7.95
C LEU A 52 4.69 4.41 8.39
N TYR A 53 4.03 3.75 7.46
CA TYR A 53 2.96 2.80 7.78
C TYR A 53 3.44 1.61 8.62
N THR A 54 4.73 1.29 8.58
CA THR A 54 5.29 0.18 9.37
C THR A 54 5.63 0.58 10.79
N GLU A 55 5.54 1.85 11.13
CA GLU A 55 5.75 2.33 12.49
C GLU A 55 4.61 1.84 13.39
N PRO A 56 4.88 1.52 14.66
CA PRO A 56 3.86 0.94 15.55
C PRO A 56 2.54 1.70 15.62
N GLY A 57 2.60 3.02 15.61
CA GLY A 57 1.40 3.86 15.70
C GLY A 57 0.51 3.74 14.47
N PHE A 58 1.11 3.65 13.29
CA PHE A 58 0.36 3.52 12.04
C PHE A 58 0.00 2.07 11.75
N GLN A 59 0.86 1.14 12.13
CA GLN A 59 0.62 -0.28 11.92
C GLN A 59 -0.68 -0.72 12.57
N LYS A 60 -1.03 -0.16 13.71
CA LYS A 60 -2.28 -0.47 14.41
C LYS A 60 -3.52 -0.24 13.56
N PHE A 61 -3.47 0.73 12.66
CA PHE A 61 -4.59 1.01 11.77
C PHE A 61 -4.84 -0.15 10.81
N TYR A 62 -3.78 -0.81 10.38
CA TYR A 62 -3.87 -1.90 9.39
C TYR A 62 -4.04 -3.29 10.00
N GLU A 63 -3.66 -3.46 11.27
CA GLU A 63 -3.76 -4.75 11.94
C GLU A 63 -5.16 -5.38 11.92
N PRO A 64 -6.25 -4.62 12.06
CA PRO A 64 -7.59 -5.23 11.98
C PRO A 64 -7.89 -5.90 10.65
N TYR A 65 -7.25 -5.46 9.57
CA TYR A 65 -7.42 -6.10 8.26
C TYR A 65 -6.56 -7.35 8.14
N HIS A 66 -5.31 -7.25 8.55
CA HIS A 66 -4.35 -8.35 8.50
C HIS A 66 -3.08 -7.92 9.24
N PRO A 67 -2.49 -8.81 10.07
CA PRO A 67 -1.28 -8.46 10.85
C PRO A 67 -0.09 -8.01 10.02
N LYS A 68 -0.01 -8.44 8.76
CA LYS A 68 1.12 -8.12 7.89
C LYS A 68 0.79 -7.10 6.80
N LEU A 69 -0.41 -6.53 6.83
CA LEU A 69 -0.84 -5.60 5.78
C LEU A 69 0.04 -4.37 5.68
N ALA A 70 0.40 -3.75 6.81
CA ALA A 70 1.22 -2.54 6.79
C ALA A 70 2.55 -2.76 6.05
N GLN A 71 3.24 -3.85 6.36
CA GLN A 71 4.51 -4.17 5.70
C GLN A 71 4.31 -4.51 4.23
N PHE A 72 3.27 -5.29 3.92
CA PHE A 72 2.98 -5.66 2.55
C PHE A 72 2.67 -4.42 1.71
N LEU A 73 1.87 -3.50 2.26
CA LEU A 73 1.54 -2.25 1.58
C LEU A 73 2.79 -1.40 1.38
N ALA A 74 3.64 -1.29 2.40
CA ALA A 74 4.88 -0.53 2.30
C ALA A 74 5.78 -1.08 1.18
N ASP A 75 5.93 -2.39 1.11
CA ASP A 75 6.73 -3.03 0.08
C ASP A 75 6.14 -2.80 -1.31
N SER A 76 4.82 -2.88 -1.42
CA SER A 76 4.11 -2.64 -2.68
C SER A 76 4.26 -1.19 -3.15
N MET A 77 4.21 -0.25 -2.19
CA MET A 77 4.37 1.17 -2.48
C MET A 77 5.78 1.47 -2.97
N LYS A 78 6.78 0.81 -2.39
CA LYS A 78 8.17 1.00 -2.82
C LYS A 78 8.35 0.58 -4.28
N VAL A 79 7.83 -0.59 -4.64
CA VAL A 79 7.89 -1.07 -6.02
C VAL A 79 7.16 -0.11 -6.96
N PHE A 80 5.96 0.30 -6.57
CA PHE A 80 5.16 1.21 -7.39
C PHE A 80 5.84 2.55 -7.59
N SER A 81 6.46 3.09 -6.54
CA SER A 81 7.16 4.38 -6.64
C SER A 81 8.33 4.31 -7.61
N GLU A 82 9.07 3.21 -7.60
CA GLU A 82 10.22 3.04 -8.47
C GLU A 82 9.84 2.84 -9.93
N GLU A 83 8.72 2.18 -10.19
CA GLU A 83 8.36 1.82 -11.56
C GLU A 83 7.32 2.75 -12.20
N SER A 84 6.51 3.43 -11.41
CA SER A 84 5.38 4.21 -11.94
C SER A 84 5.38 5.68 -11.52
N LEU A 85 6.21 6.05 -10.60
CA LEU A 85 6.38 7.42 -10.16
C LEU A 85 7.81 7.88 -10.41
#